data_3de19ef95d662682c208704e9224c025
#
_entry.id   3de19ef95d662682c208704e9224c025
#
_cell.length_a   1.000
_cell.length_b   1.000
_cell.length_c   1.000
_cell.angle_alpha   90.00
_cell.angle_beta   90.00
_cell.angle_gamma   90.00
#
_symmetry.space_group_name_H-M   'P 1'
#
loop_
_entity.id
_entity.type
_entity.pdbx_description
1 polymer ?
#
loop_
_entity_poly.entity_id
_entity_poly.type
_entity_poly.pdbx_seq_one_letter_code
_entity_poly.pdbx_strand_id
1 'polypeptide(L)'
;MHLQKLKYLFLALFLWQCSPSEQYEVADNPLDGGRYFIENSMQGNFKKAKFYIVEDAENLALFEKMASNYFGLDKEGRMQIRLASIQINEITAVDSTMSILNYQNSFDKEVHKLRIISTPKGWKVDLKYTYGQN
;
A
#
# COMPACT_ATOMS: atom_id res chain seq x y z
N MET A 1 28.58 -33.54 38.94
CA MET A 1 27.68 -32.42 39.32
C MET A 1 27.82 -31.18 38.41
N HIS A 2 28.94 -30.97 37.76
CA HIS A 2 29.12 -29.78 36.92
C HIS A 2 28.54 -29.90 35.50
N LEU A 3 28.28 -31.10 35.03
CA LEU A 3 27.71 -31.37 33.69
C LEU A 3 26.21 -31.09 33.57
N GLN A 4 25.46 -31.09 34.68
CA GLN A 4 24.02 -30.80 34.62
C GLN A 4 23.74 -29.30 34.55
N LYS A 5 24.61 -28.44 35.08
CA LYS A 5 24.46 -26.98 34.95
C LYS A 5 24.76 -26.43 33.57
N LEU A 6 25.53 -27.17 32.77
CA LEU A 6 25.87 -26.77 31.41
C LEU A 6 24.71 -27.02 30.42
N LYS A 7 23.79 -27.96 30.72
CA LYS A 7 22.62 -28.24 29.89
C LYS A 7 21.57 -27.14 29.90
N TYR A 8 21.49 -26.35 30.96
CA TYR A 8 20.53 -25.26 31.06
C TYR A 8 21.03 -23.95 30.44
N LEU A 9 22.32 -23.83 30.19
CA LEU A 9 22.91 -22.64 29.57
C LEU A 9 22.69 -22.62 28.05
N PHE A 10 22.46 -23.80 27.43
CA PHE A 10 22.22 -23.94 25.99
C PHE A 10 20.76 -23.69 25.58
N LEU A 11 19.83 -23.66 26.54
CA LEU A 11 18.39 -23.50 26.25
C LEU A 11 17.93 -22.04 26.22
N ALA A 12 18.79 -21.11 26.64
CA ALA A 12 18.45 -19.69 26.74
C ALA A 12 18.81 -18.85 25.48
N LEU A 13 19.44 -19.46 24.46
CA LEU A 13 19.96 -18.75 23.28
C LEU A 13 19.05 -18.79 22.06
N PHE A 14 17.82 -19.33 22.18
CA PHE A 14 16.93 -19.54 21.02
C PHE A 14 15.75 -18.56 20.91
N LEU A 15 15.69 -17.48 21.68
CA LEU A 15 14.55 -16.57 21.72
C LEU A 15 14.77 -15.19 21.06
N TRP A 16 15.83 -15.00 20.31
CA TRP A 16 16.01 -13.78 19.54
C TRP A 16 15.93 -14.08 18.04
N GLN A 17 14.81 -14.65 17.61
CA GLN A 17 14.40 -14.53 16.23
C GLN A 17 13.66 -13.20 16.10
N CYS A 18 14.41 -12.13 15.85
CA CYS A 18 13.84 -10.94 15.28
C CYS A 18 13.26 -11.34 13.93
N SER A 19 11.91 -11.36 13.81
CA SER A 19 11.26 -11.42 12.52
C SER A 19 11.77 -10.23 11.71
N PRO A 20 12.34 -10.42 10.50
CA PRO A 20 12.73 -9.28 9.67
C PRO A 20 11.49 -8.43 9.44
N SER A 21 11.53 -7.15 9.78
CA SER A 21 10.49 -6.20 9.41
C SER A 21 10.43 -6.17 7.88
N GLU A 22 9.24 -6.40 7.31
CA GLU A 22 9.05 -6.26 5.87
C GLU A 22 9.42 -4.84 5.45
N GLN A 23 10.45 -4.72 4.63
CA GLN A 23 10.81 -3.44 4.02
C GLN A 23 10.22 -3.40 2.62
N TYR A 24 9.37 -2.41 2.37
CA TYR A 24 8.81 -2.16 1.06
C TYR A 24 9.69 -1.17 0.29
N GLU A 25 9.73 -1.34 -1.02
CA GLU A 25 10.47 -0.44 -1.91
C GLU A 25 9.93 0.99 -1.80
N VAL A 26 10.83 1.95 -1.59
CA VAL A 26 10.46 3.37 -1.58
C VAL A 26 10.19 3.83 -3.02
N ALA A 27 9.10 4.55 -3.24
CA ALA A 27 8.80 5.10 -4.55
C ALA A 27 9.61 6.39 -4.79
N ASP A 28 10.54 6.34 -5.74
CA ASP A 28 11.45 7.45 -6.06
C ASP A 28 10.83 8.50 -6.98
N ASN A 29 9.70 8.18 -7.59
CA ASN A 29 8.98 9.07 -8.50
C ASN A 29 7.47 8.92 -8.33
N PRO A 30 6.66 9.89 -8.80
CA PRO A 30 5.22 9.84 -8.60
C PRO A 30 4.53 8.70 -9.34
N LEU A 31 5.02 8.27 -10.49
CA LEU A 31 4.45 7.14 -11.22
C LEU A 31 4.52 5.86 -10.40
N ASP A 32 5.68 5.57 -9.82
CA ASP A 32 5.87 4.38 -8.98
C ASP A 32 5.04 4.46 -7.70
N GLY A 33 4.95 5.64 -7.07
CA GLY A 33 4.10 5.84 -5.88
C GLY A 33 2.64 5.50 -6.15
N GLY A 34 2.10 5.99 -7.24
CA GLY A 34 0.73 5.69 -7.66
C GLY A 34 0.55 4.23 -8.07
N ARG A 35 1.46 3.71 -8.88
CA ARG A 35 1.39 2.34 -9.38
C ARG A 35 1.46 1.31 -8.27
N TYR A 36 2.40 1.42 -7.35
CA TYR A 36 2.53 0.50 -6.22
C TYR A 36 1.27 0.51 -5.33
N PHE A 37 0.70 1.68 -5.11
CA PHE A 37 -0.56 1.78 -4.38
C PHE A 37 -1.70 1.07 -5.11
N ILE A 38 -1.91 1.34 -6.40
CA ILE A 38 -3.01 0.76 -7.19
C ILE A 38 -2.86 -0.76 -7.27
N GLU A 39 -1.70 -1.25 -7.67
CA GLU A 39 -1.44 -2.69 -7.84
C GLU A 39 -1.68 -3.46 -6.54
N ASN A 40 -1.13 -2.98 -5.43
CA ASN A 40 -1.28 -3.66 -4.14
C ASN A 40 -2.71 -3.60 -3.61
N SER A 41 -3.42 -2.50 -3.81
CA SER A 41 -4.83 -2.38 -3.43
C SER A 41 -5.71 -3.33 -4.23
N MET A 42 -5.51 -3.44 -5.54
CA MET A 42 -6.25 -4.36 -6.41
C MET A 42 -5.93 -5.82 -6.12
N GLN A 43 -4.73 -6.14 -5.67
CA GLN A 43 -4.34 -7.49 -5.23
C GLN A 43 -4.87 -7.84 -3.83
N GLY A 44 -5.48 -6.90 -3.12
CA GLY A 44 -5.92 -7.11 -1.74
C GLY A 44 -4.78 -7.08 -0.72
N ASN A 45 -3.58 -6.68 -1.15
CA ASN A 45 -2.43 -6.54 -0.26
C ASN A 45 -2.43 -5.16 0.42
N PHE A 46 -3.40 -4.93 1.28
CA PHE A 46 -3.59 -3.63 1.94
C PHE A 46 -2.49 -3.31 2.95
N LYS A 47 -1.81 -4.31 3.51
CA LYS A 47 -0.64 -4.06 4.36
C LYS A 47 0.46 -3.33 3.59
N LYS A 48 0.75 -3.78 2.37
CA LYS A 48 1.74 -3.14 1.50
C LYS A 48 1.21 -1.84 0.89
N ALA A 49 -0.05 -1.81 0.45
CA ALA A 49 -0.66 -0.61 -0.11
C ALA A 49 -0.64 0.57 0.89
N LYS A 50 -0.83 0.31 2.18
CA LYS A 50 -0.79 1.30 3.25
C LYS A 50 0.54 2.06 3.34
N PHE A 51 1.64 1.42 2.99
CA PHE A 51 2.95 2.07 2.94
C PHE A 51 2.99 3.23 1.92
N TYR A 52 2.16 3.17 0.89
CA TYR A 52 2.14 4.15 -0.22
C TYR A 52 1.06 5.22 -0.09
N ILE A 53 0.46 5.40 1.08
CA ILE A 53 -0.44 6.53 1.36
C ILE A 53 0.21 7.55 2.28
N VAL A 54 -0.21 8.81 2.17
CA VAL A 54 0.20 9.85 3.12
C VAL A 54 -0.32 9.52 4.51
N GLU A 55 0.56 9.54 5.50
CA GLU A 55 0.25 9.16 6.88
C GLU A 55 -0.43 10.32 7.63
N ASP A 56 -1.73 10.44 7.52
CA ASP A 56 -2.57 11.29 8.38
C ASP A 56 -3.88 10.59 8.72
N ALA A 57 -4.60 11.09 9.71
CA ALA A 57 -5.81 10.44 10.22
C ALA A 57 -6.91 10.31 9.16
N GLU A 58 -7.08 11.29 8.30
CA GLU A 58 -8.09 11.30 7.25
C GLU A 58 -7.75 10.29 6.14
N ASN A 59 -6.51 10.25 5.69
CA ASN A 59 -6.04 9.25 4.73
C ASN A 59 -6.18 7.83 5.29
N LEU A 60 -5.84 7.61 6.54
CA LEU A 60 -6.01 6.29 7.19
C LEU A 60 -7.49 5.88 7.23
N ALA A 61 -8.41 6.79 7.57
CA ALA A 61 -9.84 6.50 7.61
C ALA A 61 -10.38 6.14 6.21
N LEU A 62 -10.01 6.90 5.19
CA LEU A 62 -10.37 6.62 3.79
C LEU A 62 -9.80 5.27 3.31
N PHE A 63 -8.55 4.99 3.67
CA PHE A 63 -7.91 3.73 3.34
C PHE A 63 -8.58 2.53 4.00
N GLU A 64 -8.91 2.61 5.29
CA GLU A 64 -9.61 1.53 6.00
C GLU A 64 -11.00 1.27 5.40
N LYS A 65 -11.70 2.33 5.00
CA LYS A 65 -12.99 2.20 4.29
C LYS A 65 -12.82 1.48 2.95
N MET A 66 -11.79 1.82 2.19
CA MET A 66 -11.49 1.16 0.91
C MET A 66 -11.16 -0.32 1.11
N ALA A 67 -10.34 -0.67 2.08
CA ALA A 67 -10.00 -2.04 2.42
C ALA A 67 -11.24 -2.84 2.87
N SER A 68 -12.07 -2.23 3.73
CA SER A 68 -13.34 -2.82 4.19
C SER A 68 -14.29 -3.11 3.03
N ASN A 69 -14.42 -2.19 2.07
CA ASN A 69 -15.25 -2.39 0.88
C ASN A 69 -14.75 -3.57 0.03
N TYR A 70 -13.42 -3.70 -0.15
CA TYR A 70 -12.84 -4.82 -0.88
C TYR A 70 -13.14 -6.16 -0.19
N PHE A 71 -12.88 -6.26 1.12
CA PHE A 71 -13.12 -7.49 1.87
C PHE A 71 -14.61 -7.81 2.06
N GLY A 72 -15.49 -6.83 1.91
CA GLY A 72 -16.95 -7.01 1.89
C GLY A 72 -17.49 -7.63 0.61
N LEU A 73 -16.70 -7.64 -0.48
CA LEU A 73 -17.05 -8.34 -1.71
C LEU A 73 -17.01 -9.85 -1.52
N ASP A 74 -17.79 -10.58 -2.32
CA ASP A 74 -17.68 -12.02 -2.40
C ASP A 74 -16.34 -12.46 -3.05
N LYS A 75 -16.09 -13.76 -3.06
CA LYS A 75 -14.86 -14.34 -3.63
C LYS A 75 -14.70 -13.99 -5.12
N GLU A 76 -15.77 -14.03 -5.87
CA GLU A 76 -15.78 -13.73 -7.30
C GLU A 76 -15.48 -12.25 -7.56
N GLY A 77 -16.11 -11.34 -6.84
CA GLY A 77 -15.88 -9.91 -6.96
C GLY A 77 -14.43 -9.52 -6.66
N ARG A 78 -13.84 -10.09 -5.60
CA ARG A 78 -12.41 -9.89 -5.31
C ARG A 78 -11.50 -10.46 -6.39
N MET A 79 -11.85 -11.62 -6.94
CA MET A 79 -11.08 -12.24 -8.02
C MET A 79 -11.12 -11.37 -9.29
N GLN A 80 -12.26 -10.83 -9.65
CA GLN A 80 -12.40 -9.92 -10.81
C GLN A 80 -11.52 -8.68 -10.67
N ILE A 81 -11.46 -8.09 -9.48
CA ILE A 81 -10.58 -6.94 -9.22
C ILE A 81 -9.10 -7.35 -9.35
N ARG A 82 -8.71 -8.49 -8.77
CA ARG A 82 -7.32 -8.97 -8.85
C ARG A 82 -6.87 -9.28 -10.27
N LEU A 83 -7.77 -9.72 -11.13
CA LEU A 83 -7.48 -10.05 -12.53
C LEU A 83 -7.58 -8.84 -13.47
N ALA A 84 -8.09 -7.71 -12.99
CA ALA A 84 -8.23 -6.52 -13.81
C ALA A 84 -6.87 -5.95 -14.22
N SER A 85 -6.79 -5.46 -15.44
CA SER A 85 -5.63 -4.72 -15.94
C SER A 85 -5.71 -3.25 -15.56
N ILE A 86 -4.53 -2.64 -15.40
CA ILE A 86 -4.38 -1.22 -15.10
C ILE A 86 -3.81 -0.53 -16.32
N GLN A 87 -4.45 0.57 -16.74
CA GLN A 87 -3.96 1.44 -17.81
C GLN A 87 -3.69 2.82 -17.22
N ILE A 88 -2.43 3.23 -17.21
CA ILE A 88 -2.04 4.60 -16.90
C ILE A 88 -2.29 5.46 -18.13
N ASN A 89 -3.18 6.44 -18.03
CA ASN A 89 -3.49 7.34 -19.14
C ASN A 89 -2.51 8.52 -19.17
N GLU A 90 -2.26 9.12 -18.02
CA GLU A 90 -1.45 10.33 -17.90
C GLU A 90 -0.92 10.50 -16.49
N ILE A 91 0.24 11.11 -16.37
CA ILE A 91 0.74 11.66 -15.11
C ILE A 91 1.17 13.10 -15.35
N THR A 92 0.60 14.04 -14.60
CA THR A 92 0.84 15.48 -14.75
C THR A 92 1.47 16.04 -13.49
N ALA A 93 2.68 16.59 -13.61
CA ALA A 93 3.29 17.31 -12.51
C ALA A 93 2.53 18.64 -12.28
N VAL A 94 2.06 18.85 -11.07
CA VAL A 94 1.48 20.14 -10.64
C VAL A 94 2.60 21.08 -10.22
N ASP A 95 3.54 20.55 -9.45
CA ASP A 95 4.79 21.21 -9.05
C ASP A 95 5.87 20.16 -8.75
N SER A 96 6.99 20.54 -8.17
CA SER A 96 8.09 19.62 -7.84
C SER A 96 7.76 18.59 -6.75
N THR A 97 6.66 18.78 -6.02
CA THR A 97 6.26 17.95 -4.87
C THR A 97 4.93 17.24 -5.04
N MET A 98 4.20 17.51 -6.13
CA MET A 98 2.86 17.01 -6.36
C MET A 98 2.63 16.64 -7.82
N SER A 99 2.00 15.50 -8.05
CA SER A 99 1.54 15.06 -9.37
C SER A 99 0.12 14.50 -9.29
N ILE A 100 -0.60 14.57 -10.39
CA ILE A 100 -1.90 13.92 -10.59
C ILE A 100 -1.71 12.76 -11.56
N LEU A 101 -2.05 11.56 -11.13
CA LEU A 101 -2.06 10.36 -11.96
C LEU A 101 -3.49 10.03 -12.37
N ASN A 102 -3.70 9.87 -13.66
CA ASN A 102 -4.96 9.49 -14.27
C ASN A 102 -4.84 8.07 -14.80
N TYR A 103 -5.73 7.17 -14.34
CA TYR A 103 -5.71 5.77 -14.76
C TYR A 103 -7.13 5.20 -14.91
N GLN A 104 -7.20 4.07 -15.56
CA GLN A 104 -8.38 3.21 -15.64
C GLN A 104 -8.02 1.79 -15.27
N ASN A 105 -8.99 1.02 -14.82
CA ASN A 105 -8.86 -0.43 -14.69
C ASN A 105 -9.96 -1.13 -15.52
N SER A 106 -9.72 -2.37 -15.90
CA SER A 106 -10.67 -3.13 -16.72
C SER A 106 -11.89 -3.65 -15.94
N PHE A 107 -11.89 -3.51 -14.60
CA PHE A 107 -13.01 -3.94 -13.75
C PHE A 107 -14.19 -2.97 -13.85
N ASP A 108 -13.99 -1.70 -13.53
CA ASP A 108 -15.05 -0.69 -13.57
C ASP A 108 -15.04 0.17 -14.84
N LYS A 109 -13.91 0.22 -15.55
CA LYS A 109 -13.69 1.01 -16.79
C LYS A 109 -13.87 2.53 -16.57
N GLU A 110 -13.87 2.97 -15.34
CA GLU A 110 -13.97 4.39 -14.98
C GLU A 110 -12.58 5.03 -14.94
N VAL A 111 -12.55 6.34 -15.18
CA VAL A 111 -11.34 7.15 -15.04
C VAL A 111 -11.17 7.53 -13.57
N HIS A 112 -10.03 7.17 -13.01
CA HIS A 112 -9.64 7.49 -11.66
C HIS A 112 -8.48 8.49 -11.65
N LYS A 113 -8.51 9.40 -10.69
CA LYS A 113 -7.42 10.37 -10.48
C LYS A 113 -6.88 10.25 -9.06
N LEU A 114 -5.56 10.14 -8.95
CA LEU A 114 -4.85 10.14 -7.68
C LEU A 114 -3.92 11.33 -7.58
N ARG A 115 -3.96 12.03 -6.47
CA ARG A 115 -2.92 12.99 -6.12
C ARG A 115 -1.78 12.27 -5.43
N ILE A 116 -0.55 12.51 -5.89
CA ILE A 116 0.65 11.86 -5.38
C ILE A 116 1.60 12.94 -4.91
N ILE A 117 2.07 12.80 -3.67
CA ILE A 117 2.83 13.82 -2.96
C ILE A 117 4.22 13.26 -2.60
N SER A 118 5.24 14.08 -2.82
CA SER A 118 6.60 13.79 -2.35
C SER A 118 6.67 13.95 -0.83
N THR A 119 7.15 12.91 -0.16
CA THR A 119 7.37 12.90 1.29
C THR A 119 8.81 12.49 1.60
N PRO A 120 9.30 12.67 2.84
CA PRO A 120 10.63 12.16 3.23
C PRO A 120 10.78 10.64 3.08
N LYS A 121 9.67 9.91 2.99
CA LYS A 121 9.60 8.44 2.81
C LYS A 121 9.19 8.04 1.38
N GLY A 122 9.45 8.88 0.41
CA GLY A 122 9.10 8.66 -1.00
C GLY A 122 7.76 9.25 -1.41
N TRP A 123 7.38 8.98 -2.66
CA TRP A 123 6.14 9.47 -3.22
C TRP A 123 4.96 8.62 -2.75
N LYS A 124 3.92 9.29 -2.23
CA LYS A 124 2.76 8.64 -1.60
C LYS A 124 1.45 9.24 -2.09
N VAL A 125 0.42 8.40 -2.12
CA VAL A 125 -0.94 8.80 -2.55
C VAL A 125 -1.65 9.55 -1.44
N ASP A 126 -2.26 10.68 -1.78
CA ASP A 126 -3.19 11.43 -0.94
C ASP A 126 -4.63 11.12 -1.35
N LEU A 127 -5.29 10.25 -0.61
CA LEU A 127 -6.65 9.77 -0.90
C LEU A 127 -7.72 10.85 -0.74
N LYS A 128 -7.45 11.93 -0.02
CA LYS A 128 -8.39 13.04 0.18
C LYS A 128 -8.80 13.72 -1.12
N TYR A 129 -7.91 13.71 -2.10
CA TYR A 129 -8.21 14.25 -3.42
C TYR A 129 -9.28 13.46 -4.17
N THR A 130 -9.26 12.15 -4.05
CA THR A 130 -10.15 11.25 -4.79
C THR A 130 -11.44 10.93 -4.04
N TYR A 131 -11.35 10.77 -2.72
CA TYR A 131 -12.43 10.23 -1.87
C TYR A 131 -12.93 11.20 -0.80
N GLY A 132 -12.27 12.31 -0.57
CA GLY A 132 -12.60 13.29 0.47
C GLY A 132 -13.51 14.45 0.02
N GLN A 133 -13.94 14.47 -1.25
CA GLN A 133 -14.77 15.53 -1.83
C GLN A 133 -16.24 15.12 -1.88
N ASN A 134 -16.82 14.76 -0.73
CA ASN A 134 -18.27 14.55 -0.58
C ASN A 134 -18.81 15.52 0.45
#